data_cb4d723a81db0fd2c8f74b87a3ddbc3a
#
_entry.id   cb4d723a81db0fd2c8f74b87a3ddbc3a
#
_cell.length_a   1.000
_cell.length_b   1.000
_cell.length_c   1.000
_cell.angle_alpha   90.00
_cell.angle_beta   90.00
_cell.angle_gamma   90.00
#
_symmetry.space_group_name_H-M   'P 1'
#
loop_
_entity.id
_entity.type
_entity.pdbx_description
1 polymer ?
#
loop_
_entity_poly.entity_id
_entity_poly.type
_entity_poly.pdbx_seq_one_letter_code
_entity_poly.pdbx_strand_id
1 'polypeptide(L)'
;MLGYEDGEPTIDSAILIRTSEIDPTGALTLGVGATLVRTSDPDAEAAETRAKAAALQRAMGVNGKSTSIFQDEQVAIALQKHSHRLAAFWRDNAGTNSICHQGEVLLIDNEDAFTSMMKYQLCAIGFNVRLVHYTSPIQPKPHELLVIGPGPGDPRNLSDERVICSRKLIKTAIQEGQPFIAICFGHQILCTILGYPIVALTLPNQGIQKEIPFFGKVERVGFYNTFTGLATSNTLASEYGEIRVARDEATGQIYGLRGPRFSSMQFHPESVLTIDGPRILYESIQQVVAS
;
A
#
# COMPACT_ATOMS: atom_id res chain seq x y z
N MET A 1 5.18 18.57 13.12
CA MET A 1 5.91 19.77 12.67
C MET A 1 4.87 20.82 12.32
N LEU A 2 5.09 22.07 12.72
CA LEU A 2 4.24 23.17 12.29
C LEU A 2 4.94 23.82 11.10
N GLY A 3 4.23 24.03 10.00
CA GLY A 3 4.79 24.61 8.79
C GLY A 3 3.75 25.43 8.02
N TYR A 4 4.15 25.95 6.87
CA TYR A 4 3.29 26.59 5.91
C TYR A 4 3.55 25.94 4.56
N GLU A 5 2.48 25.56 3.87
CA GLU A 5 2.52 25.05 2.51
C GLU A 5 1.55 25.90 1.69
N ASP A 6 2.06 26.49 0.61
CA ASP A 6 1.31 27.43 -0.24
C ASP A 6 0.67 28.62 0.51
N GLY A 7 1.28 29.05 1.65
CA GLY A 7 0.79 30.15 2.47
C GLY A 7 -0.26 29.77 3.52
N GLU A 8 -0.67 28.50 3.57
CA GLU A 8 -1.59 27.96 4.58
C GLU A 8 -0.83 27.27 5.71
N PRO A 9 -1.27 27.41 6.99
CA PRO A 9 -0.63 26.74 8.10
C PRO A 9 -0.89 25.23 8.04
N THR A 10 0.19 24.44 8.13
CA THR A 10 0.11 22.99 8.14
C THR A 10 0.60 22.42 9.46
N ILE A 11 -0.04 21.34 9.93
CA ILE A 11 0.41 20.52 11.05
C ILE A 11 0.69 19.11 10.55
N ASP A 12 1.94 18.69 10.66
CA ASP A 12 2.32 17.31 10.49
C ASP A 12 2.66 16.72 11.88
N SER A 13 1.92 15.70 12.28
CA SER A 13 2.06 15.04 13.58
C SER A 13 2.34 13.56 13.38
N ALA A 14 3.53 13.14 13.76
CA ALA A 14 3.93 11.74 13.78
C ALA A 14 4.07 11.23 15.22
N ILE A 15 3.76 9.96 15.45
CA ILE A 15 4.08 9.29 16.70
C ILE A 15 5.57 8.99 16.70
N LEU A 16 6.33 9.74 17.52
CA LEU A 16 7.76 9.53 17.69
C LEU A 16 7.97 8.51 18.83
N ILE A 17 8.40 7.31 18.45
CA ILE A 17 8.78 6.27 19.41
C ILE A 17 10.21 5.84 19.15
N ARG A 18 10.95 5.54 20.23
CA ARG A 18 12.36 5.08 20.16
C ARG A 18 13.24 6.04 19.37
N THR A 19 13.03 7.34 19.59
CA THR A 19 13.80 8.43 18.97
C THR A 19 14.71 9.08 19.96
N SER A 20 15.78 9.69 19.46
CA SER A 20 16.70 10.54 20.23
C SER A 20 16.93 11.84 19.48
N GLU A 21 17.14 12.93 20.21
CA GLU A 21 17.52 14.20 19.68
C GLU A 21 19.03 14.40 19.88
N ILE A 22 19.73 14.90 18.87
CA ILE A 22 21.13 15.28 18.94
C ILE A 22 21.17 16.78 18.67
N ASP A 23 21.66 17.55 19.65
CA ASP A 23 21.80 18.99 19.49
C ASP A 23 23.05 19.36 18.66
N PRO A 24 23.19 20.63 18.25
CA PRO A 24 24.39 21.09 17.51
C PRO A 24 25.72 20.90 18.23
N THR A 25 25.73 20.67 19.53
CA THR A 25 26.94 20.39 20.33
C THR A 25 27.29 18.90 20.37
N GLY A 26 26.42 18.05 19.84
CA GLY A 26 26.52 16.58 19.87
C GLY A 26 25.97 15.96 21.14
N ALA A 27 25.29 16.73 22.00
CA ALA A 27 24.62 16.17 23.17
C ALA A 27 23.35 15.42 22.75
N LEU A 28 23.21 14.21 23.29
CA LEU A 28 22.12 13.29 22.97
C LEU A 28 21.08 13.28 24.08
N THR A 29 19.83 13.54 23.71
CA THR A 29 18.67 13.43 24.60
C THR A 29 17.79 12.29 24.14
N LEU A 30 17.48 11.35 25.04
CA LEU A 30 16.62 10.20 24.78
C LEU A 30 15.37 10.29 25.64
N GLY A 31 14.23 10.56 25.00
CA GLY A 31 12.91 10.51 25.63
C GLY A 31 12.38 9.06 25.65
N VAL A 32 12.09 8.54 26.84
CA VAL A 32 11.43 7.25 27.03
C VAL A 32 10.32 7.38 28.04
N GLY A 33 9.27 6.60 27.89
CA GLY A 33 8.11 6.63 28.78
C GLY A 33 7.32 5.33 28.76
N ALA A 34 6.39 5.21 29.69
CA ALA A 34 5.41 4.15 29.77
C ALA A 34 4.00 4.76 29.90
N THR A 35 2.99 4.03 29.43
CA THR A 35 1.59 4.41 29.63
C THR A 35 1.07 3.77 30.90
N LEU A 36 0.79 4.58 31.92
CA LEU A 36 0.25 4.08 33.17
C LEU A 36 -1.27 3.91 33.07
N VAL A 37 -1.73 2.72 33.38
CA VAL A 37 -3.15 2.41 33.54
C VAL A 37 -3.45 1.98 34.97
N ARG A 38 -4.72 1.92 35.34
CA ARG A 38 -5.13 1.61 36.73
C ARG A 38 -4.54 0.29 37.28
N THR A 39 -4.22 -0.64 36.40
CA THR A 39 -3.68 -1.97 36.74
C THR A 39 -2.18 -2.09 36.51
N SER A 40 -1.49 -1.01 36.14
CA SER A 40 -0.04 -1.03 35.93
C SER A 40 0.70 -1.28 37.23
N ASP A 41 1.69 -2.17 37.17
CA ASP A 41 2.69 -2.36 38.23
C ASP A 41 3.81 -1.32 38.06
N PRO A 42 4.07 -0.45 39.06
CA PRO A 42 5.05 0.63 38.93
C PRO A 42 6.48 0.16 38.64
N ASP A 43 6.88 -0.97 39.21
CA ASP A 43 8.24 -1.51 39.04
C ASP A 43 8.41 -2.12 37.66
N ALA A 44 7.38 -2.80 37.14
CA ALA A 44 7.34 -3.35 35.79
C ALA A 44 7.39 -2.23 34.73
N GLU A 45 6.62 -1.16 34.90
CA GLU A 45 6.61 0.00 33.99
C GLU A 45 7.96 0.73 33.99
N ALA A 46 8.57 0.90 35.16
CA ALA A 46 9.91 1.46 35.29
C ALA A 46 10.97 0.57 34.64
N ALA A 47 10.85 -0.76 34.75
CA ALA A 47 11.74 -1.70 34.09
C ALA A 47 11.58 -1.68 32.55
N GLU A 48 10.37 -1.58 32.06
CA GLU A 48 10.07 -1.41 30.64
C GLU A 48 10.65 -0.12 30.07
N THR A 49 10.50 0.99 30.78
CA THR A 49 11.09 2.29 30.41
C THR A 49 12.60 2.20 30.30
N ARG A 50 13.28 1.57 31.29
CA ARG A 50 14.72 1.32 31.25
C ARG A 50 15.12 0.42 30.08
N ALA A 51 14.36 -0.63 29.77
CA ALA A 51 14.63 -1.52 28.65
C ALA A 51 14.52 -0.82 27.30
N LYS A 52 13.55 0.08 27.15
CA LYS A 52 13.40 0.93 25.94
C LYS A 52 14.61 1.86 25.75
N ALA A 53 15.10 2.49 26.82
CA ALA A 53 16.31 3.31 26.79
C ALA A 53 17.57 2.50 26.47
N ALA A 54 17.73 1.33 27.08
CA ALA A 54 18.91 0.48 26.90
C ALA A 54 19.08 0.00 25.46
N ALA A 55 18.00 -0.20 24.71
CA ALA A 55 18.07 -0.60 23.31
C ALA A 55 18.74 0.48 22.44
N LEU A 56 18.33 1.74 22.63
CA LEU A 56 18.91 2.88 21.90
C LEU A 56 20.33 3.19 22.36
N GLN A 57 20.61 3.15 23.66
CA GLN A 57 21.94 3.33 24.22
C GLN A 57 22.94 2.31 23.64
N ARG A 58 22.53 1.04 23.50
CA ARG A 58 23.37 0.00 22.86
C ARG A 58 23.61 0.30 21.37
N ALA A 59 22.57 0.70 20.64
CA ALA A 59 22.69 1.04 19.22
C ALA A 59 23.68 2.18 18.99
N MET A 60 23.79 3.10 19.95
CA MET A 60 24.71 4.25 19.92
C MET A 60 26.08 3.97 20.56
N GLY A 61 26.34 2.76 21.01
CA GLY A 61 27.63 2.39 21.62
C GLY A 61 27.87 2.95 23.02
N VAL A 62 26.86 3.51 23.68
CA VAL A 62 27.01 4.22 24.97
C VAL A 62 27.26 3.25 26.13
N ASN A 63 26.83 2.01 26.08
CA ASN A 63 27.01 1.04 27.15
C ASN A 63 27.46 -0.35 26.60
N GLY A 64 28.76 -0.57 26.63
CA GLY A 64 29.35 -1.90 26.52
C GLY A 64 29.58 -2.44 25.11
N LYS A 65 30.44 -3.43 25.03
CA LYS A 65 30.76 -4.18 23.80
C LYS A 65 29.45 -4.65 23.14
N SER A 66 29.14 -4.14 21.97
CA SER A 66 28.16 -4.74 21.07
C SER A 66 28.63 -6.17 20.79
N THR A 67 28.11 -7.15 21.50
CA THR A 67 28.09 -8.50 20.96
C THR A 67 27.21 -8.38 19.72
N SER A 68 27.82 -8.43 18.55
CA SER A 68 27.10 -8.37 17.30
C SER A 68 26.12 -9.54 17.28
N ILE A 69 24.85 -9.26 17.54
CA ILE A 69 23.74 -10.22 17.43
C ILE A 69 23.76 -10.84 16.01
N PHE A 70 24.33 -10.13 15.05
CA PHE A 70 24.54 -10.58 13.67
C PHE A 70 25.60 -11.69 13.52
N GLN A 71 26.37 -12.02 14.56
CA GLN A 71 27.31 -13.14 14.55
C GLN A 71 26.68 -14.48 15.03
N ASP A 72 25.45 -14.43 15.56
CA ASP A 72 24.70 -15.63 15.91
C ASP A 72 24.11 -16.24 14.64
N GLU A 73 24.51 -17.48 14.33
CA GLU A 73 24.08 -18.22 13.13
C GLU A 73 22.54 -18.39 13.10
N GLN A 74 21.91 -18.62 14.25
CA GLN A 74 20.44 -18.77 14.32
C GLN A 74 19.73 -17.45 14.03
N VAL A 75 20.30 -16.33 14.50
CA VAL A 75 19.78 -14.99 14.18
C VAL A 75 19.98 -14.69 12.69
N ALA A 76 21.12 -15.01 12.12
CA ALA A 76 21.37 -14.82 10.68
C ALA A 76 20.40 -15.64 9.82
N ILE A 77 20.14 -16.90 10.17
CA ILE A 77 19.16 -17.76 9.50
C ILE A 77 17.75 -17.20 9.64
N ALA A 78 17.36 -16.73 10.83
CA ALA A 78 16.05 -16.15 11.07
C ALA A 78 15.85 -14.84 10.27
N LEU A 79 16.85 -13.98 10.23
CA LEU A 79 16.84 -12.73 9.43
C LEU A 79 16.77 -13.03 7.93
N GLN A 80 17.53 -14.03 7.46
CA GLN A 80 17.47 -14.45 6.06
C GLN A 80 16.08 -14.97 5.69
N LYS A 81 15.48 -15.86 6.52
CA LYS A 81 14.11 -16.33 6.31
C LYS A 81 13.09 -15.18 6.31
N HIS A 82 13.27 -14.19 7.18
CA HIS A 82 12.40 -13.03 7.23
C HIS A 82 12.56 -12.14 5.99
N SER A 83 13.78 -11.92 5.55
CA SER A 83 14.09 -11.12 4.36
C SER A 83 13.47 -11.69 3.08
N HIS A 84 13.36 -13.02 2.95
CA HIS A 84 12.69 -13.66 1.81
C HIS A 84 11.17 -13.42 1.75
N ARG A 85 10.57 -12.89 2.82
CA ARG A 85 9.15 -12.50 2.88
C ARG A 85 8.90 -11.05 2.51
N LEU A 86 9.94 -10.28 2.28
CA LEU A 86 9.86 -8.87 1.94
C LEU A 86 10.30 -8.64 0.49
N ALA A 87 9.60 -7.75 -0.20
CA ALA A 87 9.93 -7.39 -1.57
C ALA A 87 11.35 -6.84 -1.67
N ALA A 88 12.16 -7.43 -2.54
CA ALA A 88 13.54 -7.01 -2.80
C ALA A 88 13.62 -5.53 -3.24
N PHE A 89 12.62 -5.06 -3.98
CA PHE A 89 12.49 -3.67 -4.39
C PHE A 89 12.62 -2.67 -3.23
N TRP A 90 11.97 -2.95 -2.10
CA TRP A 90 12.00 -2.07 -0.93
C TRP A 90 13.21 -2.31 -0.02
N ARG A 91 13.75 -3.52 -0.04
CA ARG A 91 14.88 -3.91 0.81
C ARG A 91 16.22 -3.48 0.24
N ASP A 92 16.42 -3.68 -1.05
CA ASP A 92 17.75 -3.61 -1.66
C ASP A 92 18.04 -2.23 -2.28
N ASN A 93 17.23 -1.20 -1.99
CA ASN A 93 17.36 0.13 -2.60
C ASN A 93 17.55 0.00 -4.13
N ALA A 94 16.75 -0.83 -4.77
CA ALA A 94 16.82 -1.05 -6.21
C ALA A 94 16.65 0.30 -6.90
N GLY A 95 17.77 1.00 -6.97
CA GLY A 95 17.89 2.35 -7.47
C GLY A 95 17.23 2.42 -8.83
N THR A 96 16.61 3.52 -9.07
CA THR A 96 16.20 4.03 -10.36
C THR A 96 17.34 3.87 -11.37
N ASN A 97 17.48 2.65 -11.91
CA ASN A 97 18.16 2.52 -13.20
C ASN A 97 17.35 3.40 -14.14
N SER A 98 18.03 4.25 -14.89
CA SER A 98 17.46 5.18 -15.87
C SER A 98 16.52 4.43 -16.81
N ILE A 99 15.26 4.28 -16.36
CA ILE A 99 14.22 3.61 -17.14
C ILE A 99 13.72 4.67 -18.10
N CYS A 100 13.67 4.35 -19.39
CA CYS A 100 13.07 5.19 -20.40
C CYS A 100 11.67 5.60 -19.94
N HIS A 101 11.31 6.85 -20.15
CA HIS A 101 9.99 7.37 -19.82
C HIS A 101 8.90 6.51 -20.48
N GLN A 102 8.08 5.84 -19.66
CA GLN A 102 7.06 4.87 -20.12
C GLN A 102 5.71 5.54 -20.39
N GLY A 103 5.50 6.76 -19.90
CA GLY A 103 4.25 7.50 -20.06
C GLY A 103 3.87 8.32 -18.82
N GLU A 104 2.68 8.91 -18.87
CA GLU A 104 2.12 9.72 -17.80
C GLU A 104 1.05 8.95 -17.02
N VAL A 105 1.05 9.09 -15.71
CA VAL A 105 0.08 8.49 -14.78
C VAL A 105 -0.58 9.57 -13.96
N LEU A 106 -1.91 9.54 -13.89
CA LEU A 106 -2.69 10.26 -12.90
C LEU A 106 -3.04 9.32 -11.76
N LEU A 107 -2.42 9.53 -10.61
CA LEU A 107 -2.69 8.77 -9.38
C LEU A 107 -3.65 9.55 -8.48
N ILE A 108 -4.77 8.94 -8.11
CA ILE A 108 -5.75 9.53 -7.20
C ILE A 108 -5.40 9.14 -5.77
N ASP A 109 -5.25 10.16 -4.93
CA ASP A 109 -5.06 10.00 -3.50
C ASP A 109 -6.43 9.99 -2.79
N ASN A 110 -6.76 8.85 -2.19
CA ASN A 110 -7.94 8.64 -1.38
C ASN A 110 -7.61 8.66 0.13
N GLU A 111 -6.57 9.40 0.55
CA GLU A 111 -6.10 9.51 1.95
C GLU A 111 -5.56 8.19 2.51
N ASP A 112 -4.73 7.52 1.74
CA ASP A 112 -4.08 6.27 2.17
C ASP A 112 -2.56 6.42 2.22
N ALA A 113 -1.94 5.94 3.30
CA ALA A 113 -0.49 5.99 3.48
C ALA A 113 0.28 5.24 2.38
N PHE A 114 -0.32 4.23 1.76
CA PHE A 114 0.28 3.50 0.64
C PHE A 114 0.34 4.30 -0.67
N THR A 115 -0.40 5.41 -0.79
CA THR A 115 -0.39 6.24 -1.99
C THR A 115 1.01 6.75 -2.34
N SER A 116 1.79 7.16 -1.32
CA SER A 116 3.19 7.60 -1.52
C SER A 116 4.10 6.47 -1.99
N MET A 117 3.93 5.25 -1.46
CA MET A 117 4.66 4.06 -1.90
C MET A 117 4.30 3.70 -3.35
N MET A 118 3.01 3.77 -3.72
CA MET A 118 2.53 3.57 -5.08
C MET A 118 3.17 4.58 -6.05
N LYS A 119 3.17 5.86 -5.70
CA LYS A 119 3.84 6.90 -6.49
C LYS A 119 5.32 6.57 -6.71
N TYR A 120 6.04 6.25 -5.64
CA TYR A 120 7.45 5.90 -5.72
C TYR A 120 7.68 4.70 -6.63
N GLN A 121 6.88 3.64 -6.50
CA GLN A 121 7.00 2.43 -7.31
C GLN A 121 6.71 2.71 -8.79
N LEU A 122 5.66 3.48 -9.11
CA LEU A 122 5.35 3.90 -10.47
C LEU A 122 6.49 4.73 -11.09
N CYS A 123 7.07 5.67 -10.33
CA CYS A 123 8.25 6.42 -10.78
C CYS A 123 9.45 5.50 -11.03
N ALA A 124 9.70 4.53 -10.15
CA ALA A 124 10.81 3.60 -10.27
C ALA A 124 10.70 2.67 -11.48
N ILE A 125 9.48 2.35 -11.93
CA ILE A 125 9.25 1.57 -13.17
C ILE A 125 9.12 2.45 -14.41
N GLY A 126 9.42 3.76 -14.32
CA GLY A 126 9.62 4.66 -15.43
C GLY A 126 8.44 5.57 -15.81
N PHE A 127 7.44 5.70 -14.96
CA PHE A 127 6.32 6.61 -15.23
C PHE A 127 6.52 7.99 -14.60
N ASN A 128 6.00 9.02 -15.28
CA ASN A 128 5.84 10.35 -14.68
C ASN A 128 4.50 10.41 -13.98
N VAL A 129 4.48 10.63 -12.65
CA VAL A 129 3.28 10.50 -11.82
C VAL A 129 2.79 11.85 -11.33
N ARG A 130 1.61 12.23 -11.74
CA ARG A 130 0.83 13.34 -11.22
C ARG A 130 -0.11 12.81 -10.12
N LEU A 131 0.19 13.15 -8.87
CA LEU A 131 -0.64 12.81 -7.71
C LEU A 131 -1.70 13.89 -7.50
N VAL A 132 -2.97 13.50 -7.36
CA VAL A 132 -4.10 14.45 -7.16
C VAL A 132 -5.00 13.91 -6.07
N HIS A 133 -5.25 14.73 -5.06
CA HIS A 133 -6.18 14.41 -3.98
C HIS A 133 -7.63 14.38 -4.48
N TYR A 134 -8.46 13.45 -3.99
CA TYR A 134 -9.83 13.22 -4.49
C TYR A 134 -10.74 14.43 -4.39
N THR A 135 -10.48 15.38 -3.49
CA THR A 135 -11.26 16.63 -3.34
C THR A 135 -10.88 17.72 -4.36
N SER A 136 -9.73 17.56 -5.03
CA SER A 136 -9.26 18.54 -6.02
C SER A 136 -9.97 18.36 -7.35
N PRO A 137 -9.99 19.39 -8.21
CA PRO A 137 -10.48 19.25 -9.57
C PRO A 137 -9.65 18.20 -10.35
N ILE A 138 -10.27 17.08 -10.70
CA ILE A 138 -9.61 15.99 -11.41
C ILE A 138 -10.03 16.03 -12.88
N GLN A 139 -9.06 16.22 -13.76
CA GLN A 139 -9.23 16.17 -15.20
C GLN A 139 -8.15 15.26 -15.78
N PRO A 140 -8.50 13.96 -16.02
CA PRO A 140 -7.59 13.04 -16.70
C PRO A 140 -7.32 13.52 -18.13
N LYS A 141 -6.07 13.41 -18.59
CA LYS A 141 -5.72 13.65 -19.97
C LYS A 141 -5.90 12.37 -20.80
N PRO A 142 -6.23 12.44 -22.10
CA PRO A 142 -6.52 11.23 -22.92
C PRO A 142 -5.39 10.19 -22.96
N HIS A 143 -4.14 10.61 -22.76
CA HIS A 143 -2.96 9.74 -22.82
C HIS A 143 -2.43 9.35 -21.43
N GLU A 144 -3.04 9.86 -20.36
CA GLU A 144 -2.67 9.46 -18.99
C GLU A 144 -3.29 8.10 -18.64
N LEU A 145 -2.50 7.22 -18.04
CA LEU A 145 -3.04 6.08 -17.32
C LEU A 145 -3.66 6.57 -16.01
N LEU A 146 -4.94 6.27 -15.79
CA LEU A 146 -5.59 6.60 -14.53
C LEU A 146 -5.32 5.48 -13.51
N VAL A 147 -4.87 5.84 -12.31
CA VAL A 147 -4.71 4.92 -11.18
C VAL A 147 -5.61 5.37 -10.03
N ILE A 148 -6.62 4.56 -9.71
CA ILE A 148 -7.46 4.76 -8.53
C ILE A 148 -6.81 3.99 -7.38
N GLY A 149 -6.21 4.74 -6.46
CA GLY A 149 -5.41 4.20 -5.36
C GLY A 149 -6.22 3.51 -4.26
N PRO A 150 -5.52 2.96 -3.28
CA PRO A 150 -6.13 2.51 -2.04
C PRO A 150 -6.77 3.69 -1.29
N GLY A 151 -7.59 3.37 -0.29
CA GLY A 151 -8.26 4.36 0.53
C GLY A 151 -8.99 3.70 1.70
N PRO A 152 -9.22 4.44 2.78
CA PRO A 152 -10.03 3.97 3.90
C PRO A 152 -11.53 4.07 3.59
N GLY A 153 -12.34 3.37 4.39
CA GLY A 153 -13.79 3.48 4.36
C GLY A 153 -14.51 2.26 3.83
N ASP A 154 -15.83 2.37 3.74
CA ASP A 154 -16.71 1.33 3.19
C ASP A 154 -17.02 1.66 1.72
N PRO A 155 -16.60 0.83 0.75
CA PRO A 155 -16.83 1.08 -0.68
C PRO A 155 -18.32 1.07 -1.08
N ARG A 156 -19.21 0.65 -0.18
CA ARG A 156 -20.68 0.65 -0.36
C ARG A 156 -21.34 1.94 0.09
N ASN A 157 -20.61 2.78 0.82
CA ASN A 157 -21.14 4.05 1.34
C ASN A 157 -21.15 5.11 0.24
N LEU A 158 -22.30 5.24 -0.43
CA LEU A 158 -22.49 6.21 -1.52
C LEU A 158 -22.56 7.68 -1.06
N SER A 159 -22.46 7.95 0.25
CA SER A 159 -22.37 9.30 0.81
C SER A 159 -20.92 9.71 1.07
N ASP A 160 -19.95 8.80 0.98
CA ASP A 160 -18.52 9.10 1.13
C ASP A 160 -17.99 9.76 -0.14
N GLU A 161 -17.39 10.94 -0.02
CA GLU A 161 -16.89 11.72 -1.15
C GLU A 161 -15.81 10.98 -1.94
N ARG A 162 -14.98 10.14 -1.28
CA ARG A 162 -13.97 9.28 -1.93
C ARG A 162 -14.64 8.24 -2.82
N VAL A 163 -15.73 7.62 -2.32
CA VAL A 163 -16.53 6.67 -3.10
C VAL A 163 -17.18 7.36 -4.28
N ILE A 164 -17.80 8.54 -4.07
CA ILE A 164 -18.43 9.32 -5.14
C ILE A 164 -17.43 9.68 -6.22
N CYS A 165 -16.27 10.23 -5.83
CA CYS A 165 -15.21 10.63 -6.75
C CYS A 165 -14.67 9.43 -7.55
N SER A 166 -14.24 8.38 -6.86
CA SER A 166 -13.66 7.18 -7.50
C SER A 166 -14.67 6.48 -8.42
N ARG A 167 -15.95 6.37 -8.03
CA ARG A 167 -17.00 5.82 -8.89
C ARG A 167 -17.21 6.65 -10.16
N LYS A 168 -17.21 7.98 -10.05
CA LYS A 168 -17.33 8.89 -11.21
C LYS A 168 -16.16 8.66 -12.16
N LEU A 169 -14.94 8.67 -11.65
CA LEU A 169 -13.73 8.49 -12.46
C LEU A 169 -13.70 7.13 -13.17
N ILE A 170 -13.99 6.04 -12.46
CA ILE A 170 -14.03 4.69 -13.04
C ILE A 170 -15.10 4.61 -14.13
N LYS A 171 -16.32 5.09 -13.88
CA LYS A 171 -17.40 5.06 -14.87
C LYS A 171 -17.04 5.87 -16.12
N THR A 172 -16.49 7.06 -15.95
CA THR A 172 -16.04 7.90 -17.07
C THR A 172 -14.92 7.20 -17.84
N ALA A 173 -13.92 6.62 -17.15
CA ALA A 173 -12.83 5.90 -17.80
C ALA A 173 -13.32 4.70 -18.63
N ILE A 174 -14.29 3.94 -18.12
CA ILE A 174 -14.92 2.83 -18.87
C ILE A 174 -15.65 3.36 -20.11
N GLN A 175 -16.45 4.41 -19.96
CA GLN A 175 -17.25 4.99 -21.06
C GLN A 175 -16.40 5.59 -22.17
N GLU A 176 -15.28 6.23 -21.79
CA GLU A 176 -14.37 6.90 -22.72
C GLU A 176 -13.26 5.97 -23.25
N GLY A 177 -13.19 4.74 -22.75
CA GLY A 177 -12.13 3.77 -23.11
C GLY A 177 -10.75 4.21 -22.60
N GLN A 178 -10.69 5.03 -21.53
CA GLN A 178 -9.45 5.42 -20.91
C GLN A 178 -8.84 4.25 -20.12
N PRO A 179 -7.53 3.95 -20.30
CA PRO A 179 -6.89 2.88 -19.54
C PRO A 179 -6.79 3.23 -18.05
N PHE A 180 -7.12 2.27 -17.18
CA PHE A 180 -6.97 2.48 -15.75
C PHE A 180 -6.60 1.23 -14.96
N ILE A 181 -5.97 1.48 -13.80
CA ILE A 181 -5.69 0.49 -12.75
C ILE A 181 -6.45 0.88 -11.48
N ALA A 182 -7.05 -0.10 -10.80
CA ALA A 182 -7.76 0.13 -9.55
C ALA A 182 -7.20 -0.78 -8.44
N ILE A 183 -6.77 -0.19 -7.31
CA ILE A 183 -6.07 -0.87 -6.22
C ILE A 183 -6.91 -0.83 -4.95
N CYS A 184 -7.04 -1.96 -4.27
CA CYS A 184 -7.68 -2.14 -2.97
C CYS A 184 -9.07 -1.48 -2.91
N PHE A 185 -9.19 -0.27 -2.36
CA PHE A 185 -10.43 0.51 -2.33
C PHE A 185 -10.98 0.77 -3.75
N GLY A 186 -10.13 1.19 -4.69
CA GLY A 186 -10.52 1.38 -6.09
C GLY A 186 -11.02 0.08 -6.73
N HIS A 187 -10.39 -1.05 -6.45
CA HIS A 187 -10.83 -2.37 -6.90
C HIS A 187 -12.23 -2.73 -6.35
N GLN A 188 -12.47 -2.47 -5.06
CA GLN A 188 -13.76 -2.74 -4.43
C GLN A 188 -14.87 -1.88 -5.05
N ILE A 189 -14.58 -0.61 -5.34
CA ILE A 189 -15.51 0.28 -6.05
C ILE A 189 -15.79 -0.24 -7.46
N LEU A 190 -14.77 -0.69 -8.21
CA LEU A 190 -14.96 -1.31 -9.51
C LEU A 190 -15.85 -2.57 -9.40
N CYS A 191 -15.63 -3.42 -8.40
CA CYS A 191 -16.49 -4.57 -8.13
C CYS A 191 -17.98 -4.14 -7.98
N THR A 192 -18.26 -3.06 -7.22
CA THR A 192 -19.63 -2.56 -7.06
C THR A 192 -20.23 -2.05 -8.37
N ILE A 193 -19.44 -1.42 -9.23
CA ILE A 193 -19.88 -0.92 -10.54
C ILE A 193 -20.25 -2.09 -11.47
N LEU A 194 -19.49 -3.17 -11.42
CA LEU A 194 -19.69 -4.37 -12.21
C LEU A 194 -20.76 -5.33 -11.63
N GLY A 195 -21.39 -4.96 -10.51
CA GLY A 195 -22.47 -5.73 -9.89
C GLY A 195 -22.01 -6.88 -9.00
N TYR A 196 -20.72 -6.97 -8.67
CA TYR A 196 -20.25 -7.94 -7.68
C TYR A 196 -20.65 -7.54 -6.26
N PRO A 197 -21.16 -8.47 -5.44
CA PRO A 197 -21.45 -8.19 -4.04
C PRO A 197 -20.16 -7.92 -3.27
N ILE A 198 -20.19 -6.88 -2.43
CA ILE A 198 -19.12 -6.56 -1.49
C ILE A 198 -19.55 -6.97 -0.09
N VAL A 199 -18.72 -7.78 0.56
CA VAL A 199 -18.94 -8.26 1.92
C VAL A 199 -17.80 -7.83 2.85
N ALA A 200 -18.14 -7.65 4.13
CA ALA A 200 -17.13 -7.49 5.15
C ALA A 200 -16.53 -8.86 5.50
N LEU A 201 -15.21 -8.90 5.65
CA LEU A 201 -14.51 -10.10 6.12
C LEU A 201 -14.76 -10.28 7.62
N THR A 202 -14.98 -11.50 8.05
CA THR A 202 -15.09 -11.85 9.48
C THR A 202 -13.82 -11.48 10.26
N LEU A 203 -12.67 -11.72 9.62
CA LEU A 203 -11.36 -11.28 10.10
C LEU A 203 -10.73 -10.41 9.02
N PRO A 204 -10.57 -9.10 9.25
CA PRO A 204 -9.91 -8.21 8.31
C PRO A 204 -8.47 -8.63 8.02
N ASN A 205 -8.06 -8.52 6.78
CA ASN A 205 -6.67 -8.67 6.41
C ASN A 205 -5.94 -7.36 6.72
N GLN A 206 -5.05 -7.38 7.73
CA GLN A 206 -4.24 -6.22 8.10
C GLN A 206 -2.77 -6.62 8.12
N GLY A 207 -2.05 -6.36 6.99
CA GLY A 207 -0.66 -6.77 6.84
C GLY A 207 -0.49 -8.28 6.72
N ILE A 208 -1.39 -8.96 6.02
CA ILE A 208 -1.35 -10.40 5.81
C ILE A 208 -0.77 -10.71 4.43
N GLN A 209 0.30 -11.50 4.39
CA GLN A 209 0.87 -12.02 3.15
C GLN A 209 0.22 -13.35 2.78
N LYS A 210 -0.24 -13.48 1.53
CA LYS A 210 -0.83 -14.72 0.98
C LYS A 210 -0.22 -15.06 -0.37
N GLU A 211 -0.18 -16.37 -0.67
CA GLU A 211 0.01 -16.86 -2.04
C GLU A 211 -1.37 -17.01 -2.68
N ILE A 212 -1.53 -16.41 -3.86
CA ILE A 212 -2.82 -16.39 -4.56
C ILE A 212 -2.64 -16.76 -6.04
N PRO A 213 -3.64 -17.41 -6.66
CA PRO A 213 -3.72 -17.49 -8.10
C PRO A 213 -4.07 -16.12 -8.68
N PHE A 214 -3.24 -15.60 -9.57
CA PHE A 214 -3.44 -14.29 -10.19
C PHE A 214 -3.16 -14.35 -11.69
N PHE A 215 -4.21 -14.49 -12.49
CA PHE A 215 -4.20 -14.57 -13.95
C PHE A 215 -3.15 -15.53 -14.54
N GLY A 216 -3.12 -16.76 -14.01
CA GLY A 216 -2.26 -17.85 -14.51
C GLY A 216 -0.90 -17.96 -13.85
N LYS A 217 -0.59 -17.09 -12.89
CA LYS A 217 0.59 -17.14 -12.04
C LYS A 217 0.19 -17.33 -10.57
N VAL A 218 1.09 -17.84 -9.75
CA VAL A 218 0.96 -17.80 -8.29
C VAL A 218 1.79 -16.63 -7.80
N GLU A 219 1.14 -15.69 -7.11
CA GLU A 219 1.79 -14.47 -6.62
C GLU A 219 1.71 -14.42 -5.09
N ARG A 220 2.80 -13.97 -4.45
CA ARG A 220 2.85 -13.74 -3.00
C ARG A 220 2.67 -12.26 -2.73
N VAL A 221 1.51 -11.91 -2.15
CA VAL A 221 1.03 -10.53 -2.09
C VAL A 221 0.51 -10.13 -0.71
N GLY A 222 0.58 -8.83 -0.41
CA GLY A 222 0.14 -8.24 0.86
C GLY A 222 -1.28 -7.68 0.79
N PHE A 223 -2.09 -8.03 1.78
CA PHE A 223 -3.48 -7.58 1.92
C PHE A 223 -3.67 -6.68 3.14
N TYR A 224 -4.51 -5.64 2.98
CA TYR A 224 -4.86 -4.65 4.02
C TYR A 224 -6.35 -4.25 3.93
N ASN A 225 -7.23 -5.24 3.74
CA ASN A 225 -8.63 -4.98 3.44
C ASN A 225 -9.59 -5.54 4.49
N THR A 226 -10.65 -4.78 4.78
CA THR A 226 -11.80 -5.20 5.57
C THR A 226 -12.95 -5.75 4.70
N PHE A 227 -13.03 -5.26 3.45
CA PHE A 227 -14.06 -5.67 2.50
C PHE A 227 -13.45 -6.43 1.33
N THR A 228 -14.25 -7.29 0.68
CA THR A 228 -13.87 -8.01 -0.54
C THR A 228 -15.06 -8.19 -1.46
N GLY A 229 -14.82 -8.21 -2.77
CA GLY A 229 -15.79 -8.64 -3.76
C GLY A 229 -15.93 -10.15 -3.79
N LEU A 230 -17.09 -10.66 -4.15
CA LEU A 230 -17.35 -12.09 -4.34
C LEU A 230 -17.76 -12.39 -5.78
N ALA A 231 -17.19 -13.45 -6.35
CA ALA A 231 -17.56 -13.99 -7.66
C ALA A 231 -17.69 -15.52 -7.60
N THR A 232 -18.62 -16.05 -8.40
CA THR A 232 -18.83 -17.50 -8.57
C THR A 232 -18.18 -18.05 -9.84
N SER A 233 -17.72 -17.16 -10.75
CA SER A 233 -17.12 -17.52 -12.04
C SER A 233 -15.78 -16.79 -12.23
N ASN A 234 -14.92 -17.35 -13.07
CA ASN A 234 -13.64 -16.76 -13.47
C ASN A 234 -13.77 -15.79 -14.65
N THR A 235 -14.99 -15.63 -15.18
CA THR A 235 -15.34 -14.69 -16.26
C THR A 235 -16.69 -14.06 -15.99
N LEU A 236 -16.87 -12.83 -16.50
CA LEU A 236 -18.13 -12.12 -16.54
C LEU A 236 -18.31 -11.53 -17.95
N ALA A 237 -19.38 -11.91 -18.64
CA ALA A 237 -19.82 -11.19 -19.83
C ALA A 237 -20.55 -9.91 -19.39
N SER A 238 -20.06 -8.76 -19.81
CA SER A 238 -20.64 -7.46 -19.46
C SER A 238 -20.82 -6.58 -20.70
N GLU A 239 -21.57 -5.49 -20.56
CA GLU A 239 -21.67 -4.46 -21.60
C GLU A 239 -20.32 -3.81 -21.97
N TYR A 240 -19.32 -3.96 -21.09
CA TYR A 240 -17.95 -3.44 -21.27
C TYR A 240 -16.98 -4.47 -21.87
N GLY A 241 -17.49 -5.61 -22.34
CA GLY A 241 -16.72 -6.74 -22.85
C GLY A 241 -16.56 -7.87 -21.83
N GLU A 242 -15.75 -8.85 -22.20
CA GLU A 242 -15.42 -9.97 -21.31
C GLU A 242 -14.46 -9.53 -20.20
N ILE A 243 -14.84 -9.80 -18.96
CA ILE A 243 -14.03 -9.52 -17.77
C ILE A 243 -13.52 -10.85 -17.22
N ARG A 244 -12.22 -10.97 -17.07
CA ARG A 244 -11.55 -12.09 -16.40
C ARG A 244 -11.42 -11.81 -14.92
N VAL A 245 -11.69 -12.83 -14.10
CA VAL A 245 -11.69 -12.74 -12.63
C VAL A 245 -10.64 -13.67 -12.06
N ALA A 246 -9.68 -13.12 -11.32
CA ALA A 246 -8.81 -13.88 -10.44
C ALA A 246 -9.48 -13.93 -9.05
N ARG A 247 -9.80 -15.12 -8.57
CA ARG A 247 -10.51 -15.30 -7.29
C ARG A 247 -10.03 -16.54 -6.54
N ASP A 248 -10.36 -16.58 -5.29
CA ASP A 248 -10.28 -17.80 -4.49
C ASP A 248 -11.46 -18.74 -4.88
N GLU A 249 -11.15 -19.95 -5.27
CA GLU A 249 -12.17 -20.91 -5.71
C GLU A 249 -13.05 -21.41 -4.57
N ALA A 250 -12.51 -21.48 -3.34
CA ALA A 250 -13.25 -21.99 -2.19
C ALA A 250 -14.15 -20.93 -1.56
N THR A 251 -13.69 -19.67 -1.49
CA THR A 251 -14.42 -18.58 -0.81
C THR A 251 -15.14 -17.65 -1.79
N GLY A 252 -14.74 -17.64 -3.05
CA GLY A 252 -15.22 -16.71 -4.06
C GLY A 252 -14.64 -15.30 -3.96
N GLN A 253 -13.71 -15.04 -3.03
CA GLN A 253 -13.09 -13.72 -2.86
C GLN A 253 -12.33 -13.31 -4.13
N ILE A 254 -12.64 -12.12 -4.65
CA ILE A 254 -12.01 -11.59 -5.85
C ILE A 254 -10.65 -10.97 -5.49
N TYR A 255 -9.59 -11.46 -6.11
CA TYR A 255 -8.23 -10.93 -5.99
C TYR A 255 -7.90 -9.88 -7.04
N GLY A 256 -8.55 -9.96 -8.20
CA GLY A 256 -8.40 -8.99 -9.27
C GLY A 256 -9.34 -9.20 -10.45
N LEU A 257 -9.50 -8.14 -11.23
CA LEU A 257 -10.32 -8.10 -12.44
C LEU A 257 -9.48 -7.59 -13.61
N ARG A 258 -9.70 -8.15 -14.80
CA ARG A 258 -9.14 -7.66 -16.08
C ARG A 258 -10.23 -7.56 -17.12
N GLY A 259 -10.40 -6.36 -17.64
CA GLY A 259 -11.25 -6.06 -18.80
C GLY A 259 -10.43 -5.47 -19.94
N PRO A 260 -11.09 -5.02 -21.02
CA PRO A 260 -10.40 -4.51 -22.21
C PRO A 260 -9.41 -3.36 -21.93
N ARG A 261 -9.77 -2.42 -21.09
CA ARG A 261 -8.96 -1.22 -20.79
C ARG A 261 -8.71 -1.02 -19.30
N PHE A 262 -8.93 -2.04 -18.48
CA PHE A 262 -8.67 -1.95 -17.05
C PHE A 262 -8.08 -3.22 -16.46
N SER A 263 -7.35 -3.06 -15.37
CA SER A 263 -6.94 -4.11 -14.46
C SER A 263 -7.13 -3.65 -13.02
N SER A 264 -7.41 -4.57 -12.11
CA SER A 264 -7.56 -4.23 -10.70
C SER A 264 -6.99 -5.30 -9.79
N MET A 265 -6.65 -4.89 -8.57
CA MET A 265 -6.02 -5.73 -7.54
C MET A 265 -6.63 -5.41 -6.17
N GLN A 266 -7.08 -6.45 -5.45
CA GLN A 266 -7.50 -6.29 -4.06
C GLN A 266 -6.31 -6.10 -3.11
N PHE A 267 -5.17 -6.70 -3.45
CA PHE A 267 -3.92 -6.57 -2.71
C PHE A 267 -3.17 -5.29 -3.10
N HIS A 268 -2.14 -4.98 -2.33
CA HIS A 268 -1.29 -3.81 -2.52
C HIS A 268 0.01 -4.18 -3.25
N PRO A 269 0.14 -3.91 -4.56
CA PRO A 269 1.39 -4.18 -5.30
C PRO A 269 2.55 -3.34 -4.78
N GLU A 270 2.30 -2.17 -4.18
CA GLU A 270 3.28 -1.27 -3.58
C GLU A 270 3.74 -1.72 -2.19
N SER A 271 3.08 -2.68 -1.56
CA SER A 271 3.44 -3.14 -0.22
C SER A 271 4.76 -3.89 -0.21
N VAL A 272 5.52 -3.75 0.88
CA VAL A 272 6.70 -4.59 1.18
C VAL A 272 6.39 -6.07 1.26
N LEU A 273 5.12 -6.45 1.49
CA LEU A 273 4.65 -7.83 1.55
C LEU A 273 4.30 -8.40 0.18
N THR A 274 4.28 -7.59 -0.88
CA THR A 274 4.08 -8.06 -2.25
C THR A 274 5.43 -8.24 -2.92
N ILE A 275 5.85 -9.50 -3.09
CA ILE A 275 7.24 -9.83 -3.45
C ILE A 275 7.66 -9.21 -4.77
N ASP A 276 6.85 -9.38 -5.82
CA ASP A 276 7.14 -8.91 -7.17
C ASP A 276 6.25 -7.73 -7.59
N GLY A 277 5.94 -6.85 -6.64
CA GLY A 277 5.01 -5.74 -6.83
C GLY A 277 5.26 -4.88 -8.07
N PRO A 278 6.49 -4.41 -8.34
CA PRO A 278 6.80 -3.63 -9.54
C PRO A 278 6.51 -4.39 -10.84
N ARG A 279 6.84 -5.69 -10.91
CA ARG A 279 6.55 -6.53 -12.08
C ARG A 279 5.04 -6.70 -12.27
N ILE A 280 4.31 -7.04 -11.21
CA ILE A 280 2.85 -7.24 -11.27
C ILE A 280 2.16 -5.95 -11.76
N LEU A 281 2.57 -4.81 -11.22
CA LEU A 281 2.03 -3.51 -11.59
C LEU A 281 2.36 -3.19 -13.05
N TYR A 282 3.62 -3.36 -13.47
CA TYR A 282 4.06 -3.12 -14.85
C TYR A 282 3.31 -4.00 -15.88
N GLU A 283 3.22 -5.32 -15.63
CA GLU A 283 2.49 -6.26 -16.51
C GLU A 283 1.00 -5.88 -16.62
N SER A 284 0.40 -5.42 -15.51
CA SER A 284 -1.00 -4.97 -15.51
C SER A 284 -1.19 -3.68 -16.28
N ILE A 285 -0.23 -2.74 -16.20
CA ILE A 285 -0.23 -1.51 -17.00
C ILE A 285 -0.09 -1.83 -18.49
N GLN A 286 0.86 -2.69 -18.85
CA GLN A 286 1.05 -3.08 -20.25
C GLN A 286 -0.22 -3.70 -20.84
N GLN A 287 -0.92 -4.54 -20.08
CA GLN A 287 -2.15 -5.16 -20.52
C GLN A 287 -3.24 -4.13 -20.83
N VAL A 288 -3.41 -3.08 -20.03
CA VAL A 288 -4.47 -2.08 -20.23
C VAL A 288 -4.13 -1.02 -21.27
N VAL A 289 -2.85 -0.79 -21.52
CA VAL A 289 -2.39 0.17 -22.54
C VAL A 289 -2.37 -0.47 -23.94
N ALA A 290 -2.03 -1.77 -24.04
CA ALA A 290 -1.97 -2.49 -25.30
C ALA A 290 -3.34 -2.93 -25.85
N SER A 291 -4.41 -2.83 -25.04
CA SER A 291 -5.77 -3.29 -25.40
C SER A 291 -6.55 -2.23 -26.23
#